data_46808f3dbb601f12dbeee83974b77bd5
#
_entry.id   46808f3dbb601f12dbeee83974b77bd5
#
_cell.length_a   1.000
_cell.length_b   1.000
_cell.length_c   1.000
_cell.angle_alpha   90.00
_cell.angle_beta   90.00
_cell.angle_gamma   90.00
#
_symmetry.space_group_name_H-M   'P 1'
#
loop_
_entity.id
_entity.type
_entity.pdbx_description
1 polymer ?
#
loop_
_entity_poly.entity_id
_entity_poly.type
_entity_poly.pdbx_seq_one_letter_code
_entity_poly.pdbx_strand_id
1 'polypeptide(L)'
;MKKIILCLFVLVGCTDNTSVESQNLNQLLKPNFEYRFVEMQCQFRSSNNLASLERLIPRIKEALPEEISMTVAFRFINDQVDTKLFYIWLRSDLNSNNETKIDIINEVANCNVRNTSTNFGFAVINFDPNQTLEDSYITEVIYCNYIDGNSFPTLNFAIQDLEYFFPKDQTYKAYYQEGDLQGEFVWINQFESIQEYKSFFEEFNLDENSNIIFTGFTSKANCYSSNLFQTYRI
;
A
#
# COMPACT_ATOMS: atom_id res chain seq x y z
N MET A 1 44.16 55.83 -34.12
CA MET A 1 42.69 55.59 -34.10
C MET A 1 42.50 54.22 -33.51
N LYS A 2 42.13 54.15 -32.18
CA LYS A 2 41.82 52.91 -31.44
C LYS A 2 40.31 52.73 -31.46
N LYS A 3 39.85 51.63 -32.09
CA LYS A 3 38.44 51.23 -32.04
C LYS A 3 38.20 50.50 -30.74
N ILE A 4 37.31 51.06 -29.89
CA ILE A 4 36.82 50.43 -28.68
C ILE A 4 35.62 49.56 -29.10
N ILE A 5 35.76 48.23 -28.95
CA ILE A 5 34.66 47.28 -29.11
C ILE A 5 33.97 47.17 -27.76
N LEU A 6 32.72 47.65 -27.70
CA LEU A 6 31.83 47.55 -26.53
C LEU A 6 31.17 46.16 -26.56
N CYS A 7 31.62 45.23 -25.71
CA CYS A 7 30.93 43.96 -25.51
C CYS A 7 29.72 44.19 -24.60
N LEU A 8 28.54 44.10 -25.17
CA LEU A 8 27.26 44.03 -24.41
C LEU A 8 27.14 42.62 -23.84
N PHE A 9 27.34 42.46 -22.53
CA PHE A 9 26.94 41.25 -21.82
C PHE A 9 25.43 41.29 -21.62
N VAL A 10 24.71 40.45 -22.38
CA VAL A 10 23.33 40.12 -22.11
C VAL A 10 23.34 39.12 -20.96
N LEU A 11 23.01 39.57 -19.75
CA LEU A 11 22.70 38.69 -18.65
C LEU A 11 21.34 38.03 -18.95
N VAL A 12 21.40 36.80 -19.47
CA VAL A 12 20.26 35.92 -19.50
C VAL A 12 20.06 35.46 -18.06
N GLY A 13 19.07 36.03 -17.38
CA GLY A 13 18.66 35.58 -16.08
C GLY A 13 18.11 34.14 -16.20
N CYS A 14 18.78 33.20 -15.56
CA CYS A 14 18.19 31.91 -15.26
C CYS A 14 17.04 32.14 -14.30
N THR A 15 15.83 32.19 -14.83
CA THR A 15 14.65 32.05 -13.99
C THR A 15 14.59 30.61 -13.54
N ASP A 16 14.58 30.40 -12.22
CA ASP A 16 14.40 29.09 -11.61
C ASP A 16 13.08 28.48 -12.10
N ASN A 17 13.19 27.53 -13.02
CA ASN A 17 12.06 26.74 -13.52
C ASN A 17 11.65 25.59 -12.56
N THR A 18 12.20 25.54 -11.36
CA THR A 18 11.93 24.46 -10.39
C THR A 18 10.48 24.41 -9.92
N SER A 19 9.75 25.56 -9.97
CA SER A 19 8.34 25.58 -9.55
C SER A 19 7.36 25.05 -10.62
N VAL A 20 7.76 25.09 -11.90
CA VAL A 20 6.90 24.68 -13.01
C VAL A 20 6.96 23.16 -13.20
N GLU A 21 8.14 22.55 -12.99
CA GLU A 21 8.27 21.09 -13.07
C GLU A 21 7.55 20.36 -11.93
N SER A 22 7.57 20.92 -10.70
CA SER A 22 6.86 20.31 -9.58
C SER A 22 5.34 20.36 -9.74
N GLN A 23 4.79 21.42 -10.33
CA GLN A 23 3.36 21.53 -10.63
C GLN A 23 2.92 20.54 -11.74
N ASN A 24 3.75 20.32 -12.74
CA ASN A 24 3.46 19.37 -13.81
C ASN A 24 3.53 17.91 -13.32
N LEU A 25 4.47 17.58 -12.43
CA LEU A 25 4.56 16.27 -11.81
C LEU A 25 3.32 15.94 -10.96
N ASN A 26 2.82 16.89 -10.18
CA ASN A 26 1.60 16.71 -9.39
C ASN A 26 0.33 16.52 -10.25
N GLN A 27 0.31 17.05 -11.49
CA GLN A 27 -0.80 16.83 -12.42
C GLN A 27 -0.72 15.48 -13.15
N LEU A 28 0.47 14.87 -13.25
CA LEU A 28 0.69 13.59 -13.93
C LEU A 28 0.47 12.38 -13.01
N LEU A 29 0.66 12.56 -11.71
CA LEU A 29 0.49 11.49 -10.73
C LEU A 29 -0.95 11.46 -10.22
N LYS A 30 -1.82 10.78 -10.98
CA LYS A 30 -3.17 10.46 -10.51
C LYS A 30 -3.14 9.14 -9.74
N PRO A 31 -3.86 9.04 -8.62
CA PRO A 31 -4.05 7.76 -7.97
C PRO A 31 -4.56 6.70 -8.93
N ASN A 32 -4.05 5.49 -8.82
CA ASN A 32 -4.55 4.35 -9.59
C ASN A 32 -5.92 3.92 -9.08
N PHE A 33 -6.19 4.17 -7.80
CA PHE A 33 -7.44 3.82 -7.14
C PHE A 33 -7.76 4.77 -5.98
N GLU A 34 -9.05 5.01 -5.78
CA GLU A 34 -9.61 5.70 -4.62
C GLU A 34 -10.73 4.84 -4.05
N TYR A 35 -10.80 4.71 -2.72
CA TYR A 35 -11.80 3.89 -2.07
C TYR A 35 -12.06 4.32 -0.63
N ARG A 36 -13.25 4.01 -0.15
CA ARG A 36 -13.55 4.03 1.27
C ARG A 36 -13.03 2.75 1.92
N PHE A 37 -12.34 2.89 3.03
CA PHE A 37 -11.74 1.79 3.79
C PHE A 37 -12.34 1.71 5.17
N VAL A 38 -12.70 0.50 5.58
CA VAL A 38 -13.13 0.21 6.96
C VAL A 38 -12.30 -0.95 7.47
N GLU A 39 -11.61 -0.72 8.59
CA GLU A 39 -10.92 -1.76 9.34
C GLU A 39 -11.71 -2.14 10.57
N MET A 40 -11.96 -3.43 10.72
CA MET A 40 -12.51 -4.01 11.94
C MET A 40 -11.51 -4.98 12.55
N GLN A 41 -11.39 -4.95 13.88
CA GLN A 41 -10.68 -5.96 14.65
C GLN A 41 -11.70 -6.91 15.28
N CYS A 42 -11.51 -8.21 15.05
CA CYS A 42 -12.41 -9.26 15.43
C CYS A 42 -11.72 -10.27 16.36
N GLN A 43 -12.47 -10.77 17.33
CA GLN A 43 -12.05 -11.85 18.21
C GLN A 43 -13.07 -12.98 18.15
N PHE A 44 -12.62 -14.22 17.93
CA PHE A 44 -13.50 -15.38 17.95
C PHE A 44 -14.21 -15.51 19.30
N ARG A 45 -15.48 -15.87 19.28
CA ARG A 45 -16.22 -16.28 20.48
C ARG A 45 -15.68 -17.60 20.99
N SER A 46 -15.86 -17.89 22.26
CA SER A 46 -15.20 -18.95 23.01
C SER A 46 -15.26 -20.38 22.43
N SER A 47 -16.18 -20.67 21.52
CA SER A 47 -16.32 -21.99 20.86
C SER A 47 -15.96 -21.96 19.37
N ASN A 48 -15.55 -20.81 18.84
CA ASN A 48 -15.32 -20.61 17.42
C ASN A 48 -13.83 -20.41 17.10
N ASN A 49 -13.46 -20.68 15.85
CA ASN A 49 -12.11 -20.61 15.33
C ASN A 49 -12.13 -20.33 13.81
N LEU A 50 -10.98 -20.39 13.17
CA LEU A 50 -10.84 -20.21 11.72
C LEU A 50 -11.80 -21.11 10.92
N ALA A 51 -11.91 -22.39 11.26
CA ALA A 51 -12.82 -23.32 10.56
C ALA A 51 -14.31 -22.92 10.71
N SER A 52 -14.67 -22.21 11.81
CA SER A 52 -16.01 -21.65 11.98
C SER A 52 -16.24 -20.48 11.03
N LEU A 53 -15.23 -19.63 10.82
CA LEU A 53 -15.28 -18.52 9.87
C LEU A 53 -15.33 -19.05 8.44
N GLU A 54 -14.49 -20.02 8.08
CA GLU A 54 -14.46 -20.63 6.74
C GLU A 54 -15.83 -21.16 6.31
N ARG A 55 -16.57 -21.77 7.22
CA ARG A 55 -17.96 -22.22 6.96
C ARG A 55 -18.94 -21.10 6.65
N LEU A 56 -18.66 -19.89 7.08
CA LEU A 56 -19.49 -18.71 6.81
C LEU A 56 -19.14 -18.02 5.49
N ILE A 57 -17.95 -18.26 4.91
CA ILE A 57 -17.49 -17.57 3.70
C ILE A 57 -18.52 -17.60 2.57
N PRO A 58 -19.15 -18.74 2.20
CA PRO A 58 -20.16 -18.75 1.12
C PRO A 58 -21.33 -17.81 1.39
N ARG A 59 -21.81 -17.76 2.64
CA ARG A 59 -22.92 -16.88 3.04
C ARG A 59 -22.49 -15.40 3.05
N ILE A 60 -21.24 -15.14 3.44
CA ILE A 60 -20.65 -13.80 3.41
C ILE A 60 -20.55 -13.32 1.94
N LYS A 61 -20.01 -14.15 1.05
CA LYS A 61 -19.92 -13.84 -0.39
C LYS A 61 -21.28 -13.51 -1.02
N GLU A 62 -22.31 -14.27 -0.65
CA GLU A 62 -23.67 -14.05 -1.14
C GLU A 62 -24.29 -12.73 -0.61
N ALA A 63 -23.91 -12.35 0.62
CA ALA A 63 -24.45 -11.16 1.28
C ALA A 63 -23.66 -9.86 0.99
N LEU A 64 -22.44 -9.97 0.46
CA LEU A 64 -21.61 -8.82 0.12
C LEU A 64 -22.12 -8.18 -1.19
N PRO A 65 -22.38 -6.86 -1.19
CA PRO A 65 -22.59 -6.11 -2.42
C PRO A 65 -21.40 -6.23 -3.36
N GLU A 66 -21.65 -6.26 -4.67
CA GLU A 66 -20.61 -6.39 -5.70
C GLU A 66 -19.55 -5.28 -5.65
N GLU A 67 -19.96 -4.08 -5.19
CA GLU A 67 -19.07 -2.92 -5.05
C GLU A 67 -18.17 -2.98 -3.82
N ILE A 68 -18.30 -4.01 -2.96
CA ILE A 68 -17.52 -4.16 -1.74
C ILE A 68 -16.59 -5.36 -1.85
N SER A 69 -15.31 -5.11 -1.71
CA SER A 69 -14.33 -6.17 -1.50
C SER A 69 -14.02 -6.35 -0.02
N MET A 70 -13.94 -7.59 0.41
CA MET A 70 -13.61 -7.95 1.78
C MET A 70 -12.33 -8.78 1.82
N THR A 71 -11.46 -8.45 2.75
CA THR A 71 -10.26 -9.23 3.07
C THR A 71 -10.27 -9.58 4.55
N VAL A 72 -10.01 -10.84 4.87
CA VAL A 72 -9.76 -11.30 6.24
C VAL A 72 -8.25 -11.45 6.43
N ALA A 73 -7.70 -10.88 7.49
CA ALA A 73 -6.28 -10.84 7.76
C ALA A 73 -5.96 -11.34 9.16
N PHE A 74 -5.02 -12.29 9.25
CA PHE A 74 -4.48 -12.82 10.51
C PHE A 74 -3.04 -12.37 10.67
N ARG A 75 -2.73 -11.71 11.77
CA ARG A 75 -1.39 -11.16 12.02
C ARG A 75 -0.40 -12.28 12.38
N PHE A 76 0.82 -12.18 11.88
CA PHE A 76 1.93 -12.99 12.36
C PHE A 76 2.49 -12.41 13.67
N ILE A 77 2.66 -13.30 14.67
CA ILE A 77 3.32 -13.00 15.94
C ILE A 77 4.42 -14.05 16.12
N ASN A 78 5.68 -13.62 16.19
CA ASN A 78 6.84 -14.53 16.30
C ASN A 78 6.80 -15.67 15.26
N ASP A 79 6.65 -15.32 14.00
CA ASP A 79 6.57 -16.23 12.84
C ASP A 79 5.39 -17.23 12.86
N GLN A 80 4.42 -17.03 13.72
CA GLN A 80 3.19 -17.81 13.79
C GLN A 80 1.98 -16.93 13.55
N VAL A 81 0.99 -17.47 12.84
CA VAL A 81 -0.29 -16.77 12.62
C VAL A 81 -1.06 -16.73 13.94
N ASP A 82 -1.43 -15.53 14.39
CA ASP A 82 -2.37 -15.38 15.52
C ASP A 82 -3.78 -15.77 15.06
N THR A 83 -4.25 -16.91 15.51
CA THR A 83 -5.58 -17.44 15.18
C THR A 83 -6.67 -17.00 16.14
N LYS A 84 -6.37 -16.14 17.12
CA LYS A 84 -7.35 -15.66 18.11
C LYS A 84 -7.98 -14.33 17.71
N LEU A 85 -7.15 -13.46 17.12
CA LEU A 85 -7.54 -12.16 16.63
C LEU A 85 -7.38 -12.12 15.11
N PHE A 86 -8.33 -11.51 14.44
CA PHE A 86 -8.24 -11.25 13.01
C PHE A 86 -8.79 -9.87 12.67
N TYR A 87 -8.44 -9.41 11.49
CA TYR A 87 -8.90 -8.14 10.96
C TYR A 87 -9.77 -8.38 9.75
N ILE A 88 -10.76 -7.52 9.57
CA ILE A 88 -11.56 -7.45 8.36
C ILE A 88 -11.31 -6.10 7.74
N TRP A 89 -10.87 -6.12 6.51
CA TRP A 89 -10.67 -4.93 5.70
C TRP A 89 -11.72 -4.90 4.59
N LEU A 90 -12.57 -3.87 4.65
CA LEU A 90 -13.58 -3.62 3.63
C LEU A 90 -13.11 -2.45 2.78
N ARG A 91 -13.25 -2.61 1.48
CA ARG A 91 -13.04 -1.55 0.50
C ARG A 91 -14.29 -1.40 -0.32
N SER A 92 -14.74 -0.16 -0.51
CA SER A 92 -15.88 0.17 -1.36
C SER A 92 -15.60 1.44 -2.14
N ASP A 93 -16.32 1.63 -3.23
CA ASP A 93 -16.28 2.88 -3.97
C ASP A 93 -16.70 4.05 -3.10
N LEU A 94 -16.17 5.25 -3.38
CA LEU A 94 -16.45 6.46 -2.60
C LEU A 94 -17.95 6.81 -2.56
N ASN A 95 -18.69 6.44 -3.59
CA ASN A 95 -20.11 6.76 -3.74
C ASN A 95 -21.04 5.72 -3.11
N SER A 96 -20.50 4.63 -2.55
CA SER A 96 -21.34 3.64 -1.91
C SER A 96 -21.81 4.15 -0.54
N ASN A 97 -23.11 4.39 -0.40
CA ASN A 97 -23.74 4.83 0.85
C ASN A 97 -24.01 3.64 1.83
N ASN A 98 -23.52 2.46 1.51
CA ASN A 98 -23.83 1.27 2.26
C ASN A 98 -22.96 1.17 3.50
N GLU A 99 -23.56 1.41 4.67
CA GLU A 99 -23.05 0.86 5.93
C GLU A 99 -23.13 -0.67 5.82
N THR A 100 -22.05 -1.30 5.40
CA THR A 100 -22.02 -2.76 5.25
C THR A 100 -22.03 -3.38 6.63
N LYS A 101 -23.20 -3.76 7.08
CA LYS A 101 -23.36 -4.58 8.28
C LYS A 101 -23.11 -6.02 7.90
N ILE A 102 -21.91 -6.51 8.18
CA ILE A 102 -21.62 -7.93 8.03
C ILE A 102 -22.06 -8.66 9.30
N ASP A 103 -23.37 -8.64 9.58
CA ASP A 103 -23.93 -9.23 10.77
C ASP A 103 -23.68 -10.75 10.86
N ILE A 104 -23.48 -11.41 9.71
CA ILE A 104 -23.16 -12.85 9.63
C ILE A 104 -21.90 -13.18 10.41
N ILE A 105 -20.89 -12.31 10.43
CA ILE A 105 -19.64 -12.53 11.17
C ILE A 105 -19.88 -12.56 12.68
N ASN A 106 -20.90 -11.86 13.16
CA ASN A 106 -21.27 -11.85 14.57
C ASN A 106 -21.72 -13.22 15.08
N GLU A 107 -22.01 -14.19 14.20
CA GLU A 107 -22.28 -15.56 14.61
C GLU A 107 -21.06 -16.24 15.24
N VAL A 108 -19.85 -15.89 14.79
CA VAL A 108 -18.58 -16.55 15.19
C VAL A 108 -17.59 -15.65 15.91
N ALA A 109 -17.71 -14.33 15.75
CA ALA A 109 -16.76 -13.38 16.33
C ALA A 109 -17.45 -12.12 16.86
N ASN A 110 -16.75 -11.40 17.73
CA ASN A 110 -17.10 -10.03 18.12
C ASN A 110 -16.14 -9.09 17.41
N CYS A 111 -16.67 -8.15 16.63
CA CYS A 111 -15.91 -7.21 15.83
C CYS A 111 -16.14 -5.77 16.30
N ASN A 112 -15.06 -4.98 16.32
CA ASN A 112 -15.11 -3.55 16.59
C ASN A 112 -14.45 -2.80 15.44
N VAL A 113 -15.09 -1.75 14.94
CA VAL A 113 -14.52 -0.84 13.96
C VAL A 113 -13.33 -0.13 14.61
N ARG A 114 -12.17 -0.19 13.97
CA ARG A 114 -10.92 0.44 14.40
C ARG A 114 -10.63 1.69 13.62
N ASN A 115 -10.90 1.66 12.33
CA ASN A 115 -10.63 2.78 11.43
C ASN A 115 -11.70 2.84 10.34
N THR A 116 -12.03 4.06 9.93
CA THR A 116 -12.78 4.36 8.71
C THR A 116 -12.11 5.55 8.06
N SER A 117 -11.67 5.40 6.82
CA SER A 117 -10.95 6.43 6.07
C SER A 117 -11.31 6.40 4.60
N THR A 118 -11.06 7.51 3.92
CA THR A 118 -10.99 7.56 2.47
C THR A 118 -9.52 7.48 2.09
N ASN A 119 -9.18 6.50 1.29
CA ASN A 119 -7.81 6.26 0.87
C ASN A 119 -7.69 6.34 -0.63
N PHE A 120 -6.56 6.82 -1.09
CA PHE A 120 -6.14 6.75 -2.48
C PHE A 120 -4.75 6.12 -2.55
N GLY A 121 -4.45 5.48 -3.66
CA GLY A 121 -3.20 4.75 -3.75
C GLY A 121 -2.64 4.67 -5.15
N PHE A 122 -1.37 4.32 -5.17
CA PHE A 122 -0.57 4.18 -6.37
C PHE A 122 0.02 2.77 -6.39
N ALA A 123 -0.20 2.06 -7.47
CA ALA A 123 0.52 0.82 -7.72
C ALA A 123 1.96 1.15 -8.11
N VAL A 124 2.91 0.52 -7.45
CA VAL A 124 4.34 0.75 -7.66
C VAL A 124 4.95 -0.38 -8.49
N ILE A 125 4.60 -1.63 -8.19
CA ILE A 125 5.14 -2.81 -8.87
C ILE A 125 4.03 -3.78 -9.25
N ASN A 126 4.15 -4.34 -10.46
CA ASN A 126 3.35 -5.47 -10.96
C ASN A 126 1.83 -5.30 -10.77
N PHE A 127 1.34 -4.09 -11.02
CA PHE A 127 -0.09 -3.85 -11.02
C PHE A 127 -0.69 -4.27 -12.37
N ASP A 128 -1.22 -5.48 -12.40
CA ASP A 128 -2.18 -5.89 -13.42
C ASP A 128 -3.57 -5.95 -12.76
N PRO A 129 -4.53 -5.11 -13.19
CA PRO A 129 -5.87 -5.12 -12.62
C PRO A 129 -6.58 -6.46 -12.86
N ASN A 130 -6.15 -7.23 -13.85
CA ASN A 130 -6.68 -8.56 -14.15
C ASN A 130 -5.94 -9.68 -13.41
N GLN A 131 -4.75 -9.39 -12.84
CA GLN A 131 -4.01 -10.37 -12.06
C GLN A 131 -4.60 -10.46 -10.67
N THR A 132 -5.29 -11.53 -10.39
CA THR A 132 -5.76 -11.88 -9.05
C THR A 132 -4.67 -12.68 -8.35
N LEU A 133 -4.32 -12.29 -7.12
CA LEU A 133 -3.66 -13.22 -6.19
C LEU A 133 -4.61 -14.37 -5.94
N GLU A 134 -4.06 -15.55 -5.62
CA GLU A 134 -4.88 -16.68 -5.15
C GLU A 134 -5.73 -16.25 -3.93
N ASP A 135 -6.66 -17.11 -3.51
CA ASP A 135 -7.59 -16.80 -2.40
C ASP A 135 -6.87 -16.46 -1.09
N SER A 136 -5.62 -16.90 -0.93
CA SER A 136 -4.77 -16.53 0.22
C SER A 136 -3.42 -15.98 -0.24
N TYR A 137 -2.90 -15.00 0.50
CA TYR A 137 -1.62 -14.35 0.20
C TYR A 137 -1.04 -13.72 1.47
N ILE A 138 0.22 -13.32 1.41
CA ILE A 138 0.90 -12.59 2.49
C ILE A 138 0.82 -11.10 2.21
N THR A 139 0.43 -10.33 3.21
CA THR A 139 0.44 -8.86 3.14
C THR A 139 1.34 -8.31 4.24
N GLU A 140 2.33 -7.52 3.86
CA GLU A 140 3.07 -6.68 4.77
C GLU A 140 2.54 -5.25 4.69
N VAL A 141 2.23 -4.68 5.85
CA VAL A 141 1.72 -3.31 5.98
C VAL A 141 2.74 -2.50 6.77
N ILE A 142 3.36 -1.53 6.12
CA ILE A 142 4.43 -0.71 6.68
C ILE A 142 3.93 0.72 6.83
N TYR A 143 3.97 1.26 8.05
CA TYR A 143 3.54 2.63 8.36
C TYR A 143 4.74 3.57 8.32
N CYS A 144 4.61 4.63 7.55
CA CYS A 144 5.70 5.56 7.27
C CYS A 144 5.23 7.01 7.36
N ASN A 145 6.19 7.90 7.68
CA ASN A 145 6.02 9.35 7.59
C ASN A 145 7.00 9.90 6.57
N TYR A 146 6.61 10.95 5.84
CA TYR A 146 7.56 11.70 5.04
C TYR A 146 8.55 12.45 5.92
N ILE A 147 9.80 12.48 5.49
CA ILE A 147 10.80 13.42 6.02
C ILE A 147 10.45 14.81 5.47
N ASP A 148 10.66 15.84 6.28
CA ASP A 148 10.29 17.23 5.98
C ASP A 148 10.63 17.65 4.55
N GLY A 149 9.64 18.27 3.87
CA GLY A 149 9.76 18.72 2.49
C GLY A 149 9.56 17.63 1.42
N ASN A 150 9.32 16.38 1.84
CA ASN A 150 9.03 15.28 0.91
C ASN A 150 7.52 14.98 0.83
N SER A 151 7.16 14.28 -0.22
CA SER A 151 5.80 13.88 -0.56
C SER A 151 5.84 12.68 -1.51
N PHE A 152 4.67 12.13 -1.89
CA PHE A 152 4.63 11.02 -2.83
C PHE A 152 5.43 11.25 -4.13
N PRO A 153 5.35 12.39 -4.84
CA PRO A 153 6.15 12.63 -6.03
C PRO A 153 7.66 12.47 -5.80
N THR A 154 8.19 13.02 -4.69
CA THR A 154 9.63 12.90 -4.37
C THR A 154 10.03 11.48 -3.99
N LEU A 155 9.15 10.76 -3.29
CA LEU A 155 9.35 9.35 -2.96
C LEU A 155 9.32 8.50 -4.23
N ASN A 156 8.29 8.68 -5.08
CA ASN A 156 8.15 7.93 -6.32
C ASN A 156 9.35 8.10 -7.26
N PHE A 157 9.87 9.31 -7.36
CA PHE A 157 11.11 9.56 -8.12
C PHE A 157 12.31 8.79 -7.56
N ALA A 158 12.44 8.74 -6.22
CA ALA A 158 13.56 8.05 -5.57
C ALA A 158 13.51 6.51 -5.71
N ILE A 159 12.33 5.95 -6.00
CA ILE A 159 12.11 4.50 -6.12
C ILE A 159 11.67 4.09 -7.54
N GLN A 160 11.75 5.00 -8.53
CA GLN A 160 11.28 4.72 -9.90
C GLN A 160 11.94 3.50 -10.53
N ASP A 161 13.17 3.18 -10.12
CA ASP A 161 13.92 2.03 -10.62
C ASP A 161 13.56 0.72 -9.92
N LEU A 162 12.69 0.77 -8.90
CA LEU A 162 12.30 -0.41 -8.15
C LEU A 162 11.68 -1.49 -9.06
N GLU A 163 10.91 -1.08 -10.07
CA GLU A 163 10.28 -1.98 -11.03
C GLU A 163 11.30 -2.80 -11.84
N TYR A 164 12.51 -2.25 -12.09
CA TYR A 164 13.54 -2.94 -12.86
C TYR A 164 14.22 -4.08 -12.11
N PHE A 165 14.13 -4.08 -10.78
CA PHE A 165 14.73 -5.11 -9.93
C PHE A 165 13.87 -6.37 -9.85
N PHE A 166 12.58 -6.25 -10.14
CA PHE A 166 11.65 -7.36 -9.99
C PHE A 166 11.32 -7.97 -11.36
N PRO A 167 11.56 -9.28 -11.52
CA PRO A 167 11.12 -9.99 -12.71
C PRO A 167 9.62 -9.79 -12.91
N LYS A 168 9.21 -9.57 -14.17
CA LYS A 168 7.81 -9.30 -14.54
C LYS A 168 6.85 -10.46 -14.27
N ASP A 169 7.40 -11.65 -14.04
CA ASP A 169 6.68 -12.89 -13.76
C ASP A 169 6.51 -13.18 -12.26
N GLN A 170 7.02 -12.32 -11.38
CA GLN A 170 6.80 -12.45 -9.95
C GLN A 170 5.41 -11.99 -9.55
N THR A 171 4.83 -12.69 -8.58
CA THR A 171 3.53 -12.37 -7.98
C THR A 171 3.58 -11.21 -6.98
N TYR A 172 4.79 -10.75 -6.65
CA TYR A 172 4.99 -9.62 -5.75
C TYR A 172 4.35 -8.34 -6.26
N LYS A 173 3.61 -7.68 -5.39
CA LYS A 173 2.96 -6.39 -5.66
C LYS A 173 3.33 -5.39 -4.57
N ALA A 174 3.62 -4.17 -4.96
CA ALA A 174 3.83 -3.08 -4.03
C ALA A 174 2.86 -1.94 -4.30
N TYR A 175 2.23 -1.45 -3.24
CA TYR A 175 1.30 -0.33 -3.26
C TYR A 175 1.73 0.74 -2.28
N TYR A 176 1.59 1.97 -2.70
CA TYR A 176 1.61 3.12 -1.84
C TYR A 176 0.17 3.57 -1.60
N GLN A 177 -0.16 3.87 -0.36
CA GLN A 177 -1.49 4.29 0.03
C GLN A 177 -1.41 5.48 0.97
N GLU A 178 -2.13 6.53 0.67
CA GLU A 178 -2.28 7.71 1.48
C GLU A 178 -3.74 7.86 1.91
N GLY A 179 -3.95 8.31 3.14
CA GLY A 179 -5.26 8.57 3.71
C GLY A 179 -5.38 10.03 4.15
N ASP A 180 -6.35 10.31 5.01
CA ASP A 180 -6.62 11.66 5.53
C ASP A 180 -5.53 12.20 6.48
N LEU A 181 -4.52 11.40 6.80
CA LEU A 181 -3.44 11.76 7.72
C LEU A 181 -2.35 12.54 6.99
N GLN A 182 -2.13 13.79 7.37
CA GLN A 182 -1.09 14.64 6.79
C GLN A 182 0.30 14.09 7.12
N GLY A 183 1.08 13.81 6.06
CA GLY A 183 2.46 13.37 6.17
C GLY A 183 2.66 11.90 6.50
N GLU A 184 1.58 11.15 6.68
CA GLU A 184 1.63 9.70 6.89
C GLU A 184 1.15 8.95 5.67
N PHE A 185 1.76 7.80 5.41
CA PHE A 185 1.34 6.88 4.38
C PHE A 185 1.58 5.44 4.79
N VAL A 186 0.97 4.54 4.06
CA VAL A 186 1.14 3.10 4.24
C VAL A 186 1.76 2.53 2.97
N TRP A 187 2.86 1.80 3.13
CA TRP A 187 3.43 0.98 2.08
C TRP A 187 2.95 -0.46 2.28
N ILE A 188 2.43 -1.07 1.23
CA ILE A 188 1.85 -2.41 1.28
C ILE A 188 2.58 -3.29 0.29
N ASN A 189 3.19 -4.36 0.80
CA ASN A 189 3.76 -5.44 0.00
C ASN A 189 2.81 -6.63 0.02
N GLN A 190 2.62 -7.27 -1.14
CA GLN A 190 1.85 -8.50 -1.26
C GLN A 190 2.67 -9.60 -1.94
N PHE A 191 2.65 -10.79 -1.37
CA PHE A 191 3.37 -11.97 -1.83
C PHE A 191 2.40 -13.15 -1.88
N GLU A 192 2.62 -14.06 -2.79
CA GLU A 192 1.82 -15.28 -2.92
C GLU A 192 1.92 -16.18 -1.69
N SER A 193 3.12 -16.22 -1.07
CA SER A 193 3.39 -17.08 0.08
C SER A 193 4.41 -16.50 1.05
N ILE A 194 4.46 -17.04 2.26
CA ILE A 194 5.49 -16.69 3.25
C ILE A 194 6.90 -17.08 2.79
N GLN A 195 7.01 -18.09 1.94
CA GLN A 195 8.28 -18.49 1.37
C GLN A 195 8.79 -17.47 0.37
N GLU A 196 7.91 -16.98 -0.51
CA GLU A 196 8.23 -15.90 -1.45
C GLU A 196 8.64 -14.62 -0.71
N TYR A 197 7.89 -14.24 0.35
CA TYR A 197 8.25 -13.12 1.22
C TYR A 197 9.68 -13.24 1.75
N LYS A 198 10.06 -14.39 2.29
CA LYS A 198 11.40 -14.63 2.85
C LYS A 198 12.48 -14.59 1.77
N SER A 199 12.28 -15.29 0.66
CA SER A 199 13.23 -15.32 -0.46
C SER A 199 13.44 -13.93 -1.05
N PHE A 200 12.37 -13.14 -1.21
CA PHE A 200 12.44 -11.79 -1.70
C PHE A 200 13.39 -10.92 -0.86
N PHE A 201 13.24 -10.91 0.46
CA PHE A 201 14.10 -10.09 1.31
C PHE A 201 15.53 -10.61 1.40
N GLU A 202 15.75 -11.93 1.29
CA GLU A 202 17.10 -12.51 1.20
C GLU A 202 17.79 -12.03 -0.08
N GLU A 203 17.14 -12.12 -1.24
CA GLU A 203 17.67 -11.68 -2.53
C GLU A 203 17.87 -10.15 -2.57
N PHE A 204 16.88 -9.40 -2.11
CA PHE A 204 16.93 -7.94 -2.05
C PHE A 204 18.13 -7.45 -1.22
N ASN A 205 18.39 -8.07 -0.07
CA ASN A 205 19.51 -7.68 0.79
C ASN A 205 20.90 -8.05 0.21
N LEU A 206 20.97 -8.98 -0.75
CA LEU A 206 22.22 -9.39 -1.40
C LEU A 206 22.55 -8.55 -2.63
N ASP A 207 21.59 -7.83 -3.19
CA ASP A 207 21.78 -7.02 -4.40
C ASP A 207 22.36 -5.64 -4.05
N GLU A 208 23.46 -5.29 -4.68
CA GLU A 208 24.12 -3.96 -4.48
C GLU A 208 23.21 -2.80 -4.89
N ASN A 209 22.37 -2.98 -5.91
CA ASN A 209 21.47 -1.94 -6.38
C ASN A 209 20.27 -1.73 -5.46
N SER A 210 19.86 -2.74 -4.70
CA SER A 210 18.81 -2.62 -3.69
C SER A 210 19.16 -1.56 -2.64
N ASN A 211 20.45 -1.41 -2.31
CA ASN A 211 20.95 -0.38 -1.42
C ASN A 211 20.70 1.05 -1.95
N ILE A 212 20.73 1.25 -3.27
CA ILE A 212 20.45 2.54 -3.89
C ILE A 212 18.99 2.89 -3.68
N ILE A 213 18.09 1.93 -3.95
CA ILE A 213 16.65 2.11 -3.78
C ILE A 213 16.30 2.32 -2.30
N PHE A 214 16.85 1.48 -1.41
CA PHE A 214 16.64 1.61 0.03
C PHE A 214 17.11 2.96 0.55
N THR A 215 18.30 3.43 0.12
CA THR A 215 18.82 4.75 0.47
C THR A 215 17.94 5.86 -0.10
N GLY A 216 17.49 5.71 -1.34
CA GLY A 216 16.53 6.62 -1.97
C GLY A 216 15.24 6.73 -1.16
N PHE A 217 14.63 5.59 -0.81
CA PHE A 217 13.42 5.52 0.01
C PHE A 217 13.63 6.17 1.39
N THR A 218 14.65 5.74 2.13
CA THR A 218 14.91 6.21 3.50
C THR A 218 15.36 7.67 3.56
N SER A 219 15.82 8.25 2.46
CA SER A 219 16.06 9.69 2.36
C SER A 219 14.78 10.53 2.27
N LYS A 220 13.63 9.92 1.96
CA LYS A 220 12.34 10.57 1.74
C LYS A 220 11.31 10.23 2.80
N ALA A 221 11.43 9.04 3.39
CA ALA A 221 10.47 8.51 4.35
C ALA A 221 11.15 7.80 5.52
N ASN A 222 10.51 7.87 6.67
CA ASN A 222 10.87 7.13 7.87
C ASN A 222 9.73 6.16 8.23
N CYS A 223 10.01 4.87 8.20
CA CYS A 223 9.03 3.85 8.55
C CYS A 223 9.24 3.36 9.98
N TYR A 224 8.18 3.34 10.76
CA TYR A 224 8.23 3.11 12.20
C TYR A 224 7.53 1.84 12.67
N SER A 225 6.76 1.20 11.80
CA SER A 225 6.04 -0.03 12.12
C SER A 225 5.83 -0.86 10.88
N SER A 226 6.06 -2.17 10.99
CA SER A 226 5.70 -3.16 9.98
C SER A 226 4.90 -4.28 10.64
N ASN A 227 3.84 -4.72 9.96
CA ASN A 227 3.00 -5.83 10.38
C ASN A 227 2.80 -6.79 9.21
N LEU A 228 3.02 -8.06 9.47
CA LEU A 228 2.84 -9.14 8.50
C LEU A 228 1.53 -9.88 8.77
N PHE A 229 0.79 -10.16 7.70
CA PHE A 229 -0.51 -10.84 7.78
C PHE A 229 -0.61 -11.98 6.78
N GLN A 230 -1.23 -13.08 7.21
CA GLN A 230 -1.86 -14.04 6.30
C GLN A 230 -3.24 -13.48 5.92
N THR A 231 -3.47 -13.26 4.65
CA THR A 231 -4.68 -12.60 4.14
C THR A 231 -5.48 -13.50 3.23
N TYR A 232 -6.78 -13.37 3.28
CA TYR A 232 -7.75 -14.14 2.49
C TYR A 232 -8.73 -13.17 1.84
N ARG A 233 -8.87 -13.24 0.52
CA ARG A 233 -9.88 -12.48 -0.21
C ARG A 233 -11.21 -13.24 -0.18
N ILE A 234 -12.28 -12.53 0.14
CA ILE A 234 -13.63 -13.06 0.20
C ILE A 234 -14.42 -12.61 -1.02
#